data_868fbc0dae1d0b50c180a34c51573303
#
_entry.id   868fbc0dae1d0b50c180a34c51573303
#
_cell.length_a   1.000
_cell.length_b   1.000
_cell.length_c   1.000
_cell.angle_alpha   90.00
_cell.angle_beta   90.00
_cell.angle_gamma   90.00
#
_symmetry.space_group_name_H-M   'P 1'
#
loop_
_entity.id
_entity.type
_entity.pdbx_description
1 polymer ?
#
loop_
_entity_poly.entity_id
_entity_poly.type
_entity_poly.pdbx_seq_one_letter_code
_entity_poly.pdbx_strand_id
1 'polypeptide(L)'
;MTLPWPELPIEDITETTRLMQIEYGVNTGDLNQIRINVDQLKGGKISRLIHPAKMVHLFGVEPNNAGLLRRFPGLTEYEKLLKHNGWLHTISVNSSNKAAIDVIERFDVNKKMPRSIVKFLQNFDPEKDSVKWQEYETFDFRLFGVMPQSRSPLIAGMQRARELGYTPHYLGLIGTEAAPAGRYMGQIATAVERGSSTFKAPCAIFTTGELSVTCGDNPGVGGRNQEYCVSGSQVLAGSKRIVMSGVDTDGTDGPGGKFHPDATNLGITCLTGGIVDGYTAEEFVKKGINVHSVLQTHSTSSPLWEVGSGIAAIQNISLSDFACTIIMDHDG
;
A
#
# COMPACT_ATOMS: atom_id res chain seq x y z
N MET A 1 4.30 10.17 11.68
CA MET A 1 5.11 10.92 12.67
C MET A 1 6.57 10.76 12.29
N THR A 2 7.34 11.86 12.25
CA THR A 2 8.78 11.85 11.93
C THR A 2 9.46 12.84 12.88
N LEU A 3 10.52 12.39 13.54
CA LEU A 3 11.38 13.20 14.40
C LEU A 3 12.83 12.94 13.99
N PRO A 4 13.41 13.78 13.11
CA PRO A 4 14.81 13.64 12.69
C PRO A 4 15.77 13.70 13.87
N TRP A 5 16.93 13.08 13.72
CA TRP A 5 18.05 13.35 14.63
C TRP A 5 18.44 14.82 14.54
N PRO A 6 18.93 15.44 15.65
CA PRO A 6 19.25 16.88 15.67
C PRO A 6 20.27 17.32 14.61
N GLU A 7 21.11 16.41 14.14
CA GLU A 7 22.12 16.66 13.11
C GLU A 7 21.54 16.67 11.68
N LEU A 8 20.26 16.27 11.53
CA LEU A 8 19.62 16.14 10.22
C LEU A 8 18.56 17.21 10.02
N PRO A 9 18.73 18.12 9.05
CA PRO A 9 17.69 19.05 8.65
C PRO A 9 16.43 18.32 8.18
N ILE A 10 15.25 18.82 8.53
CA ILE A 10 13.99 18.22 8.09
C ILE A 10 13.83 18.33 6.58
N GLU A 11 14.40 19.35 5.97
CA GLU A 11 14.42 19.57 4.52
C GLU A 11 15.17 18.44 3.80
N ASP A 12 16.26 17.95 4.37
CA ASP A 12 17.04 16.85 3.82
C ASP A 12 16.30 15.51 3.92
N ILE A 13 15.50 15.30 4.99
CA ILE A 13 14.61 14.15 5.13
C ILE A 13 13.49 14.19 4.07
N THR A 14 12.91 15.38 3.87
CA THR A 14 11.86 15.61 2.88
C THR A 14 12.40 15.36 1.48
N GLU A 15 13.56 15.93 1.15
CA GLU A 15 14.21 15.72 -0.14
C GLU A 15 14.61 14.26 -0.38
N THR A 16 15.11 13.57 0.64
CA THR A 16 15.39 12.13 0.59
C THR A 16 14.13 11.33 0.24
N THR A 17 13.01 11.65 0.88
CA THR A 17 11.73 10.97 0.61
C THR A 17 11.24 11.27 -0.79
N ARG A 18 11.30 12.54 -1.24
CA ARG A 18 10.94 12.97 -2.59
C ARG A 18 11.78 12.23 -3.65
N LEU A 19 13.08 12.25 -3.48
CA LEU A 19 14.03 11.61 -4.38
C LEU A 19 13.74 10.12 -4.51
N MET A 20 13.69 9.41 -3.39
CA MET A 20 13.53 7.96 -3.39
C MET A 20 12.17 7.52 -3.88
N GLN A 21 11.10 8.12 -3.38
CA GLN A 21 9.74 7.67 -3.65
C GLN A 21 9.18 8.23 -4.98
N ILE A 22 9.40 9.52 -5.24
CA ILE A 22 8.81 10.19 -6.41
C ILE A 22 9.70 10.07 -7.64
N GLU A 23 10.99 10.31 -7.52
CA GLU A 23 11.90 10.30 -8.67
C GLU A 23 12.36 8.88 -9.06
N TYR A 24 12.63 8.03 -8.06
CA TYR A 24 13.15 6.67 -8.29
C TYR A 24 12.14 5.55 -8.09
N GLY A 25 10.90 5.86 -7.68
CA GLY A 25 9.83 4.87 -7.51
C GLY A 25 10.16 3.76 -6.50
N VAL A 26 10.93 4.09 -5.46
CA VAL A 26 11.34 3.12 -4.45
C VAL A 26 10.13 2.71 -3.63
N ASN A 27 9.93 1.40 -3.48
CA ASN A 27 8.83 0.87 -2.69
C ASN A 27 8.94 1.26 -1.21
N THR A 28 7.80 1.26 -0.51
CA THR A 28 7.71 1.66 0.91
C THR A 28 8.65 0.85 1.82
N GLY A 29 8.83 -0.44 1.54
CA GLY A 29 9.70 -1.30 2.34
C GLY A 29 11.17 -0.87 2.30
N ASP A 30 11.69 -0.58 1.12
CA ASP A 30 13.06 -0.09 0.92
C ASP A 30 13.22 1.33 1.47
N LEU A 31 12.27 2.24 1.18
CA LEU A 31 12.30 3.59 1.72
C LEU A 31 12.32 3.58 3.26
N ASN A 32 11.59 2.67 3.88
CA ASN A 32 11.54 2.54 5.32
C ASN A 32 12.88 2.11 5.93
N GLN A 33 13.75 1.41 5.20
CA GLN A 33 15.12 1.14 5.69
C GLN A 33 15.88 2.45 5.92
N ILE A 34 15.71 3.46 5.07
CA ILE A 34 16.33 4.77 5.26
C ILE A 34 15.60 5.53 6.37
N ARG A 35 14.26 5.64 6.29
CA ARG A 35 13.44 6.44 7.22
C ARG A 35 13.57 5.99 8.68
N ILE A 36 13.69 4.70 8.93
CA ILE A 36 13.91 4.16 10.29
C ILE A 36 15.23 4.67 10.85
N ASN A 37 16.29 4.69 10.07
CA ASN A 37 17.62 5.01 10.56
C ASN A 37 17.88 6.51 10.75
N VAL A 38 17.15 7.39 10.06
CA VAL A 38 17.27 8.85 10.19
C VAL A 38 16.29 9.49 11.19
N ASP A 39 15.48 8.67 11.86
CA ASP A 39 14.38 9.11 12.74
C ASP A 39 14.59 8.62 14.18
N GLN A 40 14.29 9.47 15.17
CA GLN A 40 14.46 9.18 16.60
C GLN A 40 13.38 8.25 17.17
N LEU A 41 12.23 8.10 16.51
CA LEU A 41 11.07 7.37 17.03
C LEU A 41 10.90 6.01 16.36
N LYS A 42 11.19 5.94 15.07
CA LYS A 42 10.99 4.73 14.26
C LYS A 42 11.97 3.61 14.64
N GLY A 43 11.64 2.39 14.24
CA GLY A 43 12.48 1.23 14.53
C GLY A 43 12.52 0.85 16.00
N GLY A 44 11.44 1.09 16.75
CA GLY A 44 11.34 0.77 18.18
C GLY A 44 11.95 1.80 19.11
N LYS A 45 12.64 2.82 18.60
CA LYS A 45 13.35 3.83 19.42
C LYS A 45 12.42 4.61 20.35
N ILE A 46 11.14 4.79 19.98
CA ILE A 46 10.14 5.35 20.91
C ILE A 46 10.01 4.51 22.19
N SER A 47 10.14 3.18 22.09
CA SER A 47 10.10 2.30 23.27
C SER A 47 11.29 2.52 24.19
N ARG A 48 12.48 2.74 23.63
CA ARG A 48 13.69 3.11 24.38
C ARG A 48 13.52 4.44 25.10
N LEU A 49 12.90 5.42 24.44
CA LEU A 49 12.65 6.76 25.03
C LEU A 49 11.60 6.71 26.17
N ILE A 50 10.62 5.83 26.09
CA ILE A 50 9.55 5.68 27.10
C ILE A 50 10.06 4.90 28.32
N HIS A 51 10.97 3.94 28.13
CA HIS A 51 11.52 3.14 29.22
C HIS A 51 12.08 4.05 30.36
N PRO A 52 11.83 3.78 31.65
CA PRO A 52 11.27 2.55 32.23
C PRO A 52 9.74 2.55 32.43
N ALA A 53 9.00 3.48 31.83
CA ALA A 53 7.54 3.46 31.93
C ALA A 53 6.95 2.21 31.24
N LYS A 54 5.80 1.76 31.77
CA LYS A 54 5.04 0.67 31.15
C LYS A 54 4.39 1.14 29.85
N MET A 55 4.44 0.30 28.82
CA MET A 55 3.92 0.60 27.50
C MET A 55 2.74 -0.29 27.14
N VAL A 56 1.75 0.30 26.48
CA VAL A 56 0.65 -0.42 25.83
C VAL A 56 0.71 -0.10 24.34
N HIS A 57 0.94 -1.12 23.52
CA HIS A 57 0.95 -1.00 22.06
C HIS A 57 -0.35 -1.54 21.48
N LEU A 58 -1.07 -0.70 20.75
CA LEU A 58 -2.28 -1.07 20.02
C LEU A 58 -1.95 -1.13 18.53
N PHE A 59 -2.13 -2.29 17.91
CA PHE A 59 -1.84 -2.51 16.50
C PHE A 59 -3.13 -2.60 15.68
N GLY A 60 -3.27 -1.69 14.70
CA GLY A 60 -4.25 -1.81 13.64
C GLY A 60 -3.55 -2.28 12.36
N VAL A 61 -3.46 -3.57 12.16
CA VAL A 61 -2.80 -4.18 10.99
C VAL A 61 -3.65 -5.30 10.41
N GLU A 62 -3.47 -5.59 9.13
CA GLU A 62 -4.06 -6.77 8.50
C GLU A 62 -3.37 -8.05 9.01
N PRO A 63 -4.03 -8.86 9.86
CA PRO A 63 -3.39 -9.97 10.55
C PRO A 63 -3.17 -11.21 9.68
N ASN A 64 -3.77 -11.26 8.49
CA ASN A 64 -3.75 -12.44 7.61
C ASN A 64 -2.72 -12.36 6.49
N ASN A 65 -1.61 -11.71 6.72
CA ASN A 65 -0.51 -11.74 5.78
C ASN A 65 0.09 -13.15 5.73
N ALA A 66 -0.37 -13.96 4.78
CA ALA A 66 0.02 -15.37 4.64
C ALA A 66 1.54 -15.58 4.51
N GLY A 67 2.26 -14.61 3.96
CA GLY A 67 3.74 -14.66 3.88
C GLY A 67 4.40 -14.65 5.25
N LEU A 68 3.87 -13.87 6.20
CA LEU A 68 4.38 -13.81 7.58
C LEU A 68 4.11 -15.11 8.34
N LEU A 69 2.91 -15.66 8.23
CA LEU A 69 2.54 -16.90 8.89
C LEU A 69 3.42 -18.09 8.46
N ARG A 70 3.79 -18.15 7.18
CA ARG A 70 4.70 -19.20 6.66
C ARG A 70 6.14 -19.00 7.10
N ARG A 71 6.60 -17.75 7.23
CA ARG A 71 8.00 -17.43 7.51
C ARG A 71 8.42 -17.68 8.96
N PHE A 72 7.48 -17.56 9.90
CA PHE A 72 7.74 -17.72 11.33
C PHE A 72 6.71 -18.67 11.97
N PRO A 73 6.76 -19.99 11.65
CA PRO A 73 5.88 -20.96 12.28
C PRO A 73 6.17 -21.03 13.79
N GLY A 74 5.13 -21.15 14.59
CA GLY A 74 5.26 -21.26 16.05
C GLY A 74 5.25 -19.94 16.83
N LEU A 75 5.33 -18.78 16.18
CA LEU A 75 5.12 -17.48 16.83
C LEU A 75 3.64 -17.08 16.77
N THR A 76 3.21 -16.25 17.72
CA THR A 76 1.92 -15.56 17.60
C THR A 76 1.94 -14.62 16.40
N GLU A 77 0.79 -14.25 15.87
CA GLU A 77 0.72 -13.37 14.69
C GLU A 77 1.37 -12.03 14.93
N TYR A 78 1.15 -11.44 16.09
CA TYR A 78 1.74 -10.15 16.43
C TYR A 78 3.24 -10.21 16.65
N GLU A 79 3.75 -11.27 17.28
CA GLU A 79 5.20 -11.51 17.37
C GLU A 79 5.84 -11.71 16.00
N LYS A 80 5.15 -12.40 15.08
CA LYS A 80 5.60 -12.56 13.69
C LYS A 80 5.69 -11.21 12.98
N LEU A 81 4.66 -10.38 13.12
CA LEU A 81 4.63 -9.03 12.56
C LEU A 81 5.78 -8.18 13.10
N LEU A 82 6.00 -8.17 14.40
CA LEU A 82 7.09 -7.43 15.03
C LEU A 82 8.46 -7.88 14.53
N LYS A 83 8.72 -9.19 14.52
CA LYS A 83 10.01 -9.75 14.08
C LYS A 83 10.27 -9.56 12.57
N HIS A 84 9.22 -9.52 11.76
CA HIS A 84 9.37 -9.41 10.32
C HIS A 84 9.45 -7.98 9.81
N ASN A 85 8.55 -7.12 10.24
CA ASN A 85 8.39 -5.82 9.58
C ASN A 85 9.16 -4.70 10.25
N GLY A 86 9.56 -4.88 11.52
CA GLY A 86 10.10 -3.74 12.23
C GLY A 86 9.22 -2.52 12.01
N TRP A 87 7.98 -2.67 12.31
CA TRP A 87 6.96 -1.63 12.12
C TRP A 87 7.54 -0.27 12.47
N LEU A 88 7.25 0.74 11.68
CA LEU A 88 7.85 2.08 11.73
C LEU A 88 7.94 2.70 13.14
N HIS A 89 7.15 2.22 14.07
CA HIS A 89 7.04 2.72 15.44
C HIS A 89 7.41 1.69 16.51
N THR A 90 7.69 0.44 16.14
CA THR A 90 8.02 -0.63 17.06
C THR A 90 9.42 -1.18 16.78
N ILE A 91 9.58 -2.48 16.71
CA ILE A 91 10.88 -3.14 16.53
C ILE A 91 11.20 -3.26 15.05
N SER A 92 12.47 -3.11 14.71
CA SER A 92 12.99 -3.45 13.40
C SER A 92 14.16 -4.41 13.53
N VAL A 93 13.89 -5.69 13.50
CA VAL A 93 14.95 -6.72 13.55
C VAL A 93 15.77 -6.80 12.27
N ASN A 94 15.29 -6.23 11.19
CA ASN A 94 15.95 -6.28 9.87
C ASN A 94 16.47 -4.91 9.41
N SER A 95 16.26 -3.86 10.18
CA SER A 95 16.76 -2.52 9.84
C SER A 95 18.14 -2.28 10.47
N SER A 96 19.00 -1.64 9.73
CA SER A 96 20.32 -1.19 10.16
C SER A 96 20.81 -0.07 9.24
N ASN A 97 21.78 0.71 9.67
CA ASN A 97 22.45 1.68 8.79
C ASN A 97 22.98 1.04 7.52
N LYS A 98 23.51 -0.19 7.64
CA LYS A 98 23.95 -0.94 6.45
C LYS A 98 22.79 -1.20 5.48
N ALA A 99 21.64 -1.64 5.95
CA ALA A 99 20.48 -1.86 5.09
C ALA A 99 20.02 -0.57 4.39
N ALA A 100 20.08 0.57 5.09
CA ALA A 100 19.79 1.88 4.49
C ALA A 100 20.80 2.24 3.39
N ILE A 101 22.08 2.01 3.62
CA ILE A 101 23.15 2.25 2.64
C ILE A 101 22.99 1.32 1.43
N ASP A 102 22.74 0.03 1.66
CA ASP A 102 22.52 -0.96 0.59
C ASP A 102 21.34 -0.55 -0.33
N VAL A 103 20.29 0.08 0.22
CA VAL A 103 19.19 0.64 -0.58
C VAL A 103 19.67 1.82 -1.43
N ILE A 104 20.40 2.77 -0.83
CA ILE A 104 20.94 3.95 -1.54
C ILE A 104 21.85 3.53 -2.70
N GLU A 105 22.69 2.52 -2.48
CA GLU A 105 23.62 1.97 -3.50
C GLU A 105 22.87 1.23 -4.60
N ARG A 106 21.90 0.40 -4.26
CA ARG A 106 21.10 -0.36 -5.22
C ARG A 106 20.36 0.52 -6.23
N PHE A 107 19.90 1.69 -5.81
CA PHE A 107 19.24 2.66 -6.68
C PHE A 107 20.20 3.67 -7.30
N ASP A 108 21.53 3.57 -7.03
CA ASP A 108 22.58 4.48 -7.51
C ASP A 108 22.29 5.98 -7.28
N VAL A 109 21.74 6.29 -6.11
CA VAL A 109 21.31 7.67 -5.77
C VAL A 109 22.30 8.43 -4.89
N ASN A 110 23.45 7.85 -4.56
CA ASN A 110 24.46 8.44 -3.68
C ASN A 110 24.83 9.90 -4.02
N LYS A 111 24.94 10.21 -5.31
CA LYS A 111 25.35 11.54 -5.77
C LYS A 111 24.24 12.59 -5.68
N LYS A 112 23.00 12.16 -5.68
CA LYS A 112 21.81 13.03 -5.60
C LYS A 112 21.29 13.19 -4.18
N MET A 113 21.56 12.21 -3.30
CA MET A 113 21.13 12.24 -1.91
C MET A 113 21.73 13.44 -1.14
N PRO A 114 20.97 14.04 -0.21
CA PRO A 114 21.53 15.04 0.70
C PRO A 114 22.76 14.50 1.44
N ARG A 115 23.83 15.27 1.44
CA ARG A 115 25.11 14.84 2.03
C ARG A 115 25.04 14.58 3.53
N SER A 116 24.16 15.30 4.25
CA SER A 116 23.89 15.08 5.68
C SER A 116 23.39 13.67 5.94
N ILE A 117 22.45 13.19 5.13
CA ILE A 117 21.87 11.84 5.22
C ILE A 117 22.93 10.76 4.96
N VAL A 118 23.67 10.89 3.86
CA VAL A 118 24.73 9.93 3.51
C VAL A 118 25.79 9.85 4.62
N LYS A 119 26.30 11.00 5.07
CA LYS A 119 27.30 11.05 6.16
C LYS A 119 26.77 10.47 7.46
N PHE A 120 25.51 10.78 7.82
CA PHE A 120 24.88 10.26 9.03
C PHE A 120 24.80 8.73 9.01
N LEU A 121 24.35 8.15 7.90
CA LEU A 121 24.25 6.70 7.74
C LEU A 121 25.62 6.01 7.69
N GLN A 122 26.64 6.66 7.12
CA GLN A 122 28.01 6.12 7.09
C GLN A 122 28.70 6.19 8.46
N ASN A 123 28.39 7.19 9.28
CA ASN A 123 28.92 7.35 10.63
C ASN A 123 28.01 6.60 11.63
N PHE A 124 28.09 5.27 11.62
CA PHE A 124 27.26 4.43 12.47
C PHE A 124 27.46 4.73 13.95
N ASP A 125 26.35 5.00 14.65
CA ASP A 125 26.27 5.15 16.08
C ASP A 125 25.30 4.11 16.64
N PRO A 126 25.79 3.11 17.43
CA PRO A 126 24.94 2.05 17.98
C PRO A 126 23.78 2.57 18.85
N GLU A 127 23.93 3.73 19.50
CA GLU A 127 22.87 4.32 20.33
C GLU A 127 21.70 4.85 19.48
N LYS A 128 21.98 5.19 18.22
CA LYS A 128 20.99 5.66 17.23
C LYS A 128 20.36 4.55 16.42
N ASP A 129 20.87 3.32 16.54
CA ASP A 129 20.33 2.18 15.80
C ASP A 129 18.93 1.79 16.27
N SER A 130 18.19 1.08 15.41
CA SER A 130 16.89 0.54 15.76
C SER A 130 16.99 -0.45 16.91
N VAL A 131 15.96 -0.49 17.74
CA VAL A 131 15.84 -1.45 18.85
C VAL A 131 15.82 -2.86 18.28
N LYS A 132 16.66 -3.75 18.79
CA LYS A 132 16.70 -5.16 18.43
C LYS A 132 15.76 -5.96 19.33
N TRP A 133 15.39 -7.16 18.89
CA TRP A 133 14.44 -7.99 19.61
C TRP A 133 14.89 -8.24 21.06
N GLN A 134 16.16 -8.56 21.28
CA GLN A 134 16.73 -8.85 22.60
C GLN A 134 16.62 -7.64 23.55
N GLU A 135 16.83 -6.44 23.04
CA GLU A 135 16.65 -5.20 23.82
C GLU A 135 15.16 -4.96 24.12
N TYR A 136 14.30 -5.15 23.12
CA TYR A 136 12.86 -4.93 23.26
C TYR A 136 12.22 -5.87 24.29
N GLU A 137 12.70 -7.12 24.39
CA GLU A 137 12.23 -8.07 25.40
C GLU A 137 12.52 -7.63 26.86
N THR A 138 13.41 -6.66 27.06
CA THR A 138 13.69 -6.10 28.39
C THR A 138 12.71 -4.99 28.81
N PHE A 139 11.91 -4.47 27.88
CA PHE A 139 10.94 -3.41 28.18
C PHE A 139 9.64 -3.99 28.76
N ASP A 140 9.04 -3.27 29.74
CA ASP A 140 7.71 -3.66 30.24
C ASP A 140 6.61 -3.17 29.30
N PHE A 141 6.10 -4.06 28.46
CA PHE A 141 5.09 -3.71 27.47
C PHE A 141 3.97 -4.77 27.37
N ARG A 142 2.84 -4.32 26.80
CA ARG A 142 1.72 -5.17 26.40
C ARG A 142 1.36 -4.85 24.96
N LEU A 143 1.14 -5.89 24.17
CA LEU A 143 0.76 -5.81 22.76
C LEU A 143 -0.69 -6.24 22.59
N PHE A 144 -1.48 -5.40 21.95
CA PHE A 144 -2.88 -5.70 21.63
C PHE A 144 -3.13 -5.44 20.14
N GLY A 145 -3.60 -6.46 19.44
CA GLY A 145 -4.15 -6.31 18.10
C GLY A 145 -5.58 -5.82 18.16
N VAL A 146 -5.86 -4.70 17.54
CA VAL A 146 -7.22 -4.13 17.49
C VAL A 146 -8.09 -4.81 16.44
N MET A 147 -7.48 -5.52 15.49
CA MET A 147 -8.17 -6.26 14.44
C MET A 147 -8.00 -7.77 14.67
N PRO A 148 -9.07 -8.50 15.04
CA PRO A 148 -9.00 -9.97 15.12
C PRO A 148 -8.83 -10.56 13.71
N GLN A 149 -8.03 -11.62 13.59
CA GLN A 149 -7.76 -12.31 12.34
C GLN A 149 -9.03 -12.70 11.57
N SER A 150 -10.03 -13.17 12.30
CA SER A 150 -11.32 -13.58 11.72
C SER A 150 -12.17 -12.44 11.14
N ARG A 151 -11.81 -11.19 11.43
CA ARG A 151 -12.52 -9.98 10.96
C ARG A 151 -11.66 -9.10 10.03
N SER A 152 -10.52 -9.61 9.59
CA SER A 152 -9.73 -8.87 8.59
C SER A 152 -10.53 -8.67 7.30
N PRO A 153 -10.28 -7.59 6.56
CA PRO A 153 -10.92 -7.35 5.26
C PRO A 153 -10.82 -8.55 4.31
N LEU A 154 -9.65 -9.21 4.27
CA LEU A 154 -9.41 -10.38 3.44
C LEU A 154 -10.35 -11.55 3.83
N ILE A 155 -10.37 -11.95 5.10
CA ILE A 155 -11.20 -13.07 5.55
C ILE A 155 -12.69 -12.76 5.41
N ALA A 156 -13.10 -11.56 5.80
CA ALA A 156 -14.48 -11.12 5.64
C ALA A 156 -14.91 -11.09 4.16
N GLY A 157 -14.06 -10.58 3.28
CA GLY A 157 -14.30 -10.56 1.83
C GLY A 157 -14.39 -11.96 1.23
N MET A 158 -13.46 -12.86 1.59
CA MET A 158 -13.49 -14.25 1.13
C MET A 158 -14.72 -15.01 1.67
N GLN A 159 -15.12 -14.76 2.91
CA GLN A 159 -16.34 -15.34 3.47
C GLN A 159 -17.56 -14.81 2.72
N ARG A 160 -17.65 -13.50 2.50
CA ARG A 160 -18.77 -12.90 1.78
C ARG A 160 -18.87 -13.40 0.35
N ALA A 161 -17.75 -13.60 -0.34
CA ALA A 161 -17.72 -14.18 -1.67
C ALA A 161 -18.36 -15.60 -1.68
N ARG A 162 -18.02 -16.47 -0.70
CA ARG A 162 -18.63 -17.81 -0.58
C ARG A 162 -20.12 -17.74 -0.36
N GLU A 163 -20.57 -16.84 0.53
CA GLU A 163 -22.01 -16.64 0.82
C GLU A 163 -22.79 -16.22 -0.45
N LEU A 164 -22.13 -15.51 -1.35
CA LEU A 164 -22.69 -15.06 -2.63
C LEU A 164 -22.51 -16.09 -3.78
N GLY A 165 -21.96 -17.28 -3.51
CA GLY A 165 -21.77 -18.33 -4.48
C GLY A 165 -20.47 -18.26 -5.29
N TYR A 166 -19.53 -17.37 -4.96
CA TYR A 166 -18.24 -17.26 -5.62
C TYR A 166 -17.17 -18.08 -4.91
N THR A 167 -16.30 -18.74 -5.69
CA THR A 167 -15.11 -19.39 -5.16
C THR A 167 -14.03 -18.32 -4.89
N PRO A 168 -13.63 -18.04 -3.63
CA PRO A 168 -12.63 -17.05 -3.34
C PRO A 168 -11.21 -17.58 -3.53
N HIS A 169 -10.35 -16.78 -4.15
CA HIS A 169 -8.92 -17.01 -4.32
C HIS A 169 -8.13 -15.83 -3.76
N TYR A 170 -7.08 -16.09 -3.01
CA TYR A 170 -6.16 -15.07 -2.56
C TYR A 170 -4.82 -15.23 -3.28
N LEU A 171 -4.42 -14.25 -4.08
CA LEU A 171 -3.16 -14.28 -4.83
C LEU A 171 -1.96 -13.86 -3.97
N GLY A 172 -2.20 -13.12 -2.90
CA GLY A 172 -1.14 -12.68 -2.00
C GLY A 172 -1.03 -11.18 -1.87
N LEU A 173 0.05 -10.77 -1.21
CA LEU A 173 0.44 -9.38 -1.04
C LEU A 173 1.16 -8.92 -2.31
N ILE A 174 0.68 -7.83 -2.92
CA ILE A 174 1.25 -7.25 -4.13
C ILE A 174 1.83 -5.86 -3.79
N GLY A 175 3.12 -5.67 -4.13
CA GLY A 175 3.83 -4.40 -3.99
C GLY A 175 4.60 -4.10 -5.28
N THR A 176 3.90 -3.57 -6.28
CA THR A 176 4.46 -3.19 -7.58
C THR A 176 3.74 -1.96 -8.13
N GLU A 177 4.15 -1.46 -9.29
CA GLU A 177 3.50 -0.34 -9.98
C GLU A 177 2.02 -0.64 -10.27
N ALA A 178 1.16 0.31 -9.95
CA ALA A 178 -0.29 0.15 -9.96
C ALA A 178 -0.88 -0.11 -11.35
N ALA A 179 -0.47 0.67 -12.35
CA ALA A 179 -1.01 0.53 -13.70
C ALA A 179 -0.64 -0.82 -14.36
N PRO A 180 0.60 -1.33 -14.29
CA PRO A 180 0.93 -2.69 -14.71
C PRO A 180 0.16 -3.76 -13.93
N ALA A 181 0.02 -3.62 -12.60
CA ALA A 181 -0.74 -4.57 -11.77
C ALA A 181 -2.21 -4.66 -12.20
N GLY A 182 -2.85 -3.51 -12.47
CA GLY A 182 -4.23 -3.44 -12.95
C GLY A 182 -4.42 -4.16 -14.28
N ARG A 183 -3.52 -3.91 -15.26
CA ARG A 183 -3.55 -4.62 -16.54
C ARG A 183 -3.36 -6.13 -16.37
N TYR A 184 -2.43 -6.54 -15.52
CA TYR A 184 -2.17 -7.94 -15.27
C TYR A 184 -3.37 -8.65 -14.63
N MET A 185 -4.00 -8.02 -13.64
CA MET A 185 -5.22 -8.54 -13.03
C MET A 185 -6.39 -8.63 -14.05
N GLY A 186 -6.54 -7.61 -14.88
CA GLY A 186 -7.52 -7.64 -15.99
C GLY A 186 -7.28 -8.81 -16.94
N GLN A 187 -6.03 -9.10 -17.29
CA GLN A 187 -5.67 -10.26 -18.13
C GLN A 187 -5.99 -11.59 -17.44
N ILE A 188 -5.71 -11.73 -16.16
CA ILE A 188 -6.10 -12.92 -15.37
C ILE A 188 -7.61 -13.08 -15.42
N ALA A 189 -8.37 -12.02 -15.12
CA ALA A 189 -9.83 -12.06 -15.09
C ALA A 189 -10.44 -12.44 -16.46
N THR A 190 -9.94 -11.85 -17.55
CA THR A 190 -10.39 -12.20 -18.90
C THR A 190 -10.00 -13.63 -19.31
N ALA A 191 -8.86 -14.14 -18.84
CA ALA A 191 -8.49 -15.55 -19.05
C ALA A 191 -9.43 -16.50 -18.31
N VAL A 192 -9.87 -16.15 -17.09
CA VAL A 192 -10.89 -16.90 -16.33
C VAL A 192 -12.21 -16.89 -17.08
N GLU A 193 -12.67 -15.70 -17.49
CA GLU A 193 -13.92 -15.52 -18.24
C GLU A 193 -13.97 -16.38 -19.52
N ARG A 194 -12.83 -16.50 -20.21
CA ARG A 194 -12.68 -17.31 -21.45
C ARG A 194 -12.43 -18.80 -21.19
N GLY A 195 -12.35 -19.23 -19.92
CA GLY A 195 -12.07 -20.61 -19.56
C GLY A 195 -10.62 -21.07 -19.77
N SER A 196 -9.69 -20.15 -20.07
CA SER A 196 -8.27 -20.43 -20.34
C SER A 196 -7.36 -20.29 -19.11
N SER A 197 -7.95 -20.19 -17.90
CA SER A 197 -7.24 -20.12 -16.62
C SER A 197 -7.41 -21.38 -15.78
N THR A 198 -6.55 -21.58 -14.79
CA THR A 198 -6.73 -22.58 -13.73
C THR A 198 -7.85 -22.19 -12.76
N PHE A 199 -8.11 -20.90 -12.59
CA PHE A 199 -9.30 -20.41 -11.88
C PHE A 199 -10.54 -20.64 -12.73
N LYS A 200 -11.67 -20.90 -12.06
CA LYS A 200 -12.96 -21.14 -12.72
C LYS A 200 -14.01 -20.17 -12.22
N ALA A 201 -14.79 -19.61 -13.12
CA ALA A 201 -15.98 -18.83 -12.77
C ALA A 201 -17.11 -19.75 -12.24
N PRO A 202 -17.97 -19.30 -11.32
CA PRO A 202 -17.91 -17.98 -10.69
C PRO A 202 -16.82 -17.92 -9.60
N CYS A 203 -15.99 -16.89 -9.62
CA CYS A 203 -14.95 -16.73 -8.60
C CYS A 203 -14.69 -15.26 -8.25
N ALA A 204 -14.08 -15.06 -7.08
CA ALA A 204 -13.60 -13.77 -6.60
C ALA A 204 -12.11 -13.86 -6.28
N ILE A 205 -11.30 -13.01 -6.89
CA ILE A 205 -9.85 -12.99 -6.74
C ILE A 205 -9.48 -11.79 -5.86
N PHE A 206 -8.78 -12.03 -4.76
CA PHE A 206 -8.39 -11.04 -3.78
C PHE A 206 -6.88 -10.81 -3.78
N THR A 207 -6.47 -9.56 -3.60
CA THR A 207 -5.09 -9.17 -3.31
C THR A 207 -5.08 -8.15 -2.17
N THR A 208 -3.96 -8.12 -1.45
CA THR A 208 -3.65 -7.09 -0.44
C THR A 208 -2.26 -6.54 -0.70
N GLY A 209 -1.80 -5.58 0.09
CA GLY A 209 -0.46 -5.01 -0.01
C GLY A 209 -0.51 -3.52 -0.21
N GLU A 210 0.54 -2.96 -0.76
CA GLU A 210 0.62 -1.56 -1.16
C GLU A 210 1.21 -1.47 -2.56
N LEU A 211 0.39 -1.03 -3.51
CA LEU A 211 0.85 -0.69 -4.85
C LEU A 211 1.65 0.63 -4.81
N SER A 212 2.41 0.91 -5.84
CA SER A 212 3.16 2.15 -5.98
C SER A 212 2.80 2.88 -7.28
N VAL A 213 3.06 4.19 -7.29
CA VAL A 213 2.96 5.03 -8.48
C VAL A 213 4.21 5.91 -8.54
N THR A 214 4.99 5.76 -9.58
CA THR A 214 6.13 6.63 -9.86
C THR A 214 5.64 7.85 -10.62
N CYS A 215 5.30 8.91 -9.90
CA CYS A 215 4.51 10.02 -10.43
C CYS A 215 5.29 11.27 -10.85
N GLY A 216 6.63 11.31 -10.69
CA GLY A 216 7.42 12.50 -11.07
C GLY A 216 7.10 13.73 -10.22
N ASP A 217 7.46 14.92 -10.76
CA ASP A 217 7.43 16.16 -9.96
C ASP A 217 6.08 16.85 -9.84
N ASN A 218 5.18 16.66 -10.79
CA ASN A 218 3.88 17.35 -10.85
C ASN A 218 2.73 16.37 -11.17
N PRO A 219 2.42 15.44 -10.28
CA PRO A 219 1.32 14.52 -10.51
C PRO A 219 -0.04 15.22 -10.37
N GLY A 220 -1.03 14.73 -11.12
CA GLY A 220 -2.41 15.09 -10.92
C GLY A 220 -3.01 14.52 -9.64
N VAL A 221 -4.29 14.78 -9.41
CA VAL A 221 -5.00 14.19 -8.26
C VAL A 221 -5.45 12.77 -8.62
N GLY A 222 -4.92 11.80 -7.89
CA GLY A 222 -5.15 10.39 -8.10
C GLY A 222 -4.55 9.54 -6.98
N GLY A 223 -4.47 8.24 -7.21
CA GLY A 223 -3.89 7.30 -6.29
C GLY A 223 -3.64 5.93 -6.92
N ARG A 224 -2.92 5.06 -6.20
CA ARG A 224 -2.47 3.76 -6.69
C ARG A 224 -3.63 2.79 -6.98
N ASN A 225 -4.65 2.77 -6.14
CA ASN A 225 -5.83 1.92 -6.35
C ASN A 225 -6.69 2.44 -7.50
N GLN A 226 -6.76 3.76 -7.66
CA GLN A 226 -7.42 4.40 -8.79
C GLN A 226 -6.71 4.05 -10.10
N GLU A 227 -5.37 4.15 -10.18
CA GLU A 227 -4.61 3.76 -11.37
C GLU A 227 -4.74 2.29 -11.71
N TYR A 228 -4.71 1.42 -10.69
CA TYR A 228 -4.97 0.01 -10.83
C TYR A 228 -6.32 -0.24 -11.53
N CYS A 229 -7.38 0.42 -11.09
CA CYS A 229 -8.70 0.31 -11.69
C CYS A 229 -8.77 0.91 -13.10
N VAL A 230 -8.29 2.13 -13.31
CA VAL A 230 -8.27 2.81 -14.62
C VAL A 230 -7.51 1.97 -15.66
N SER A 231 -6.35 1.44 -15.27
CA SER A 231 -5.53 0.62 -16.16
C SER A 231 -6.18 -0.73 -16.45
N GLY A 232 -6.78 -1.37 -15.44
CA GLY A 232 -7.51 -2.62 -15.57
C GLY A 232 -8.72 -2.50 -16.50
N SER A 233 -9.50 -1.41 -16.43
CA SER A 233 -10.68 -1.17 -17.24
C SER A 233 -10.41 -1.31 -18.74
N GLN A 234 -9.23 -0.96 -19.21
CA GLN A 234 -8.84 -1.04 -20.61
C GLN A 234 -8.75 -2.51 -21.10
N VAL A 235 -8.37 -3.41 -20.20
CA VAL A 235 -8.30 -4.85 -20.50
C VAL A 235 -9.67 -5.51 -20.40
N LEU A 236 -10.52 -5.00 -19.49
CA LEU A 236 -11.88 -5.52 -19.29
C LEU A 236 -12.87 -5.07 -20.37
N ALA A 237 -12.49 -4.14 -21.26
CA ALA A 237 -13.37 -3.56 -22.26
C ALA A 237 -14.18 -4.63 -23.03
N GLY A 238 -15.51 -4.49 -22.99
CA GLY A 238 -16.45 -5.42 -23.64
C GLY A 238 -16.79 -6.69 -22.84
N SER A 239 -16.14 -6.95 -21.69
CA SER A 239 -16.59 -8.00 -20.78
C SER A 239 -17.94 -7.62 -20.15
N LYS A 240 -18.81 -8.63 -19.96
CA LYS A 240 -20.10 -8.43 -19.28
C LYS A 240 -20.14 -9.10 -17.90
N ARG A 241 -19.05 -9.75 -17.51
CA ARG A 241 -19.03 -10.65 -16.35
C ARG A 241 -17.89 -10.38 -15.38
N ILE A 242 -17.13 -9.31 -15.60
CA ILE A 242 -16.00 -8.98 -14.73
C ILE A 242 -16.23 -7.61 -14.10
N VAL A 243 -16.07 -7.57 -12.77
CA VAL A 243 -15.97 -6.33 -11.98
C VAL A 243 -14.68 -6.37 -11.20
N MET A 244 -13.93 -5.29 -11.26
CA MET A 244 -12.63 -5.15 -10.60
C MET A 244 -12.62 -3.91 -9.73
N SER A 245 -12.20 -4.02 -8.49
CA SER A 245 -12.09 -2.92 -7.54
C SER A 245 -10.77 -2.95 -6.78
N GLY A 246 -10.31 -1.78 -6.38
CA GLY A 246 -9.18 -1.60 -5.49
C GLY A 246 -9.40 -0.37 -4.63
N VAL A 247 -9.09 -0.48 -3.33
CA VAL A 247 -9.26 0.60 -2.36
C VAL A 247 -8.10 0.61 -1.36
N ASP A 248 -7.72 1.80 -0.89
CA ASP A 248 -6.98 1.93 0.36
C ASP A 248 -7.98 1.90 1.51
N THR A 249 -7.74 1.03 2.48
CA THR A 249 -8.67 0.79 3.58
C THR A 249 -8.75 1.94 4.58
N ASP A 250 -7.83 2.89 4.53
CA ASP A 250 -7.88 4.09 5.39
C ASP A 250 -8.84 5.17 4.88
N GLY A 251 -9.41 4.99 3.70
CA GLY A 251 -10.37 5.93 3.11
C GLY A 251 -9.73 7.00 2.22
N THR A 252 -8.41 6.97 2.02
CA THR A 252 -7.67 7.90 1.16
C THR A 252 -6.70 7.18 0.24
N ASP A 253 -6.75 7.47 -1.06
CA ASP A 253 -5.87 6.87 -2.05
C ASP A 253 -5.07 7.96 -2.78
N GLY A 254 -3.87 8.23 -2.28
CA GLY A 254 -3.01 9.32 -2.73
C GLY A 254 -3.18 10.62 -1.94
N PRO A 255 -2.49 11.70 -2.34
CA PRO A 255 -2.41 12.94 -1.56
C PRO A 255 -3.72 13.74 -1.52
N GLY A 256 -4.66 13.44 -2.41
CA GLY A 256 -5.89 14.19 -2.55
C GLY A 256 -5.72 15.58 -3.17
N GLY A 257 -6.82 16.30 -3.28
CA GLY A 257 -6.88 17.67 -3.85
C GLY A 257 -8.24 17.96 -4.46
N LYS A 258 -8.39 19.15 -5.04
CA LYS A 258 -9.59 19.48 -5.81
C LYS A 258 -9.48 18.81 -7.19
N PHE A 259 -10.39 17.89 -7.51
CA PHE A 259 -10.38 17.17 -8.78
C PHE A 259 -11.67 17.31 -9.59
N HIS A 260 -12.79 17.63 -8.94
CA HIS A 260 -14.07 17.85 -9.61
C HIS A 260 -14.95 18.84 -8.80
N PRO A 261 -15.71 19.74 -9.44
CA PRO A 261 -16.57 20.69 -8.72
C PRO A 261 -17.59 20.02 -7.80
N ASP A 262 -18.29 18.98 -8.28
CA ASP A 262 -19.31 18.29 -7.50
C ASP A 262 -18.72 17.54 -6.31
N ALA A 263 -17.56 16.92 -6.47
CA ALA A 263 -16.82 16.29 -5.37
C ALA A 263 -16.45 17.35 -4.31
N THR A 264 -15.95 18.50 -4.76
CA THR A 264 -15.60 19.62 -3.86
C THR A 264 -16.85 20.14 -3.10
N ASN A 265 -18.00 20.25 -3.75
CA ASN A 265 -19.25 20.66 -3.11
C ASN A 265 -19.73 19.68 -2.04
N LEU A 266 -19.40 18.40 -2.20
CA LEU A 266 -19.67 17.33 -1.22
C LEU A 266 -18.55 17.19 -0.16
N GLY A 267 -17.52 18.04 -0.21
CA GLY A 267 -16.37 17.97 0.71
C GLY A 267 -15.42 16.80 0.43
N ILE A 268 -15.52 16.15 -0.74
CA ILE A 268 -14.69 15.03 -1.14
C ILE A 268 -13.43 15.58 -1.83
N THR A 269 -12.29 15.39 -1.20
CA THR A 269 -10.98 15.82 -1.72
C THR A 269 -10.07 14.63 -2.08
N CYS A 270 -10.46 13.41 -1.73
CA CYS A 270 -9.73 12.19 -2.05
C CYS A 270 -10.71 11.04 -2.25
N LEU A 271 -10.48 10.24 -3.27
CA LEU A 271 -11.14 8.94 -3.41
C LEU A 271 -10.34 7.89 -2.62
N THR A 272 -11.02 6.86 -2.13
CA THR A 272 -10.36 5.71 -1.50
C THR A 272 -9.88 4.69 -2.54
N GLY A 273 -10.34 4.80 -3.78
CA GLY A 273 -10.02 3.90 -4.88
C GLY A 273 -11.05 3.94 -5.99
N GLY A 274 -11.24 2.81 -6.67
CA GLY A 274 -12.18 2.70 -7.78
C GLY A 274 -12.83 1.33 -7.90
N ILE A 275 -13.89 1.29 -8.72
CA ILE A 275 -14.56 0.08 -9.17
C ILE A 275 -14.83 0.21 -10.67
N VAL A 276 -14.41 -0.79 -11.45
CA VAL A 276 -14.50 -0.77 -12.90
C VAL A 276 -15.01 -2.11 -13.44
N ASP A 277 -15.58 -2.06 -14.61
CA ASP A 277 -16.10 -3.23 -15.33
C ASP A 277 -15.80 -3.14 -16.83
N GLY A 278 -16.40 -4.02 -17.62
CA GLY A 278 -16.21 -4.03 -19.07
C GLY A 278 -16.86 -2.88 -19.83
N TYR A 279 -17.70 -2.08 -19.19
CA TYR A 279 -18.32 -0.89 -19.78
C TYR A 279 -17.54 0.39 -19.48
N THR A 280 -16.75 0.41 -18.43
CA THR A 280 -16.03 1.60 -17.95
C THR A 280 -15.14 2.23 -19.03
N ALA A 281 -14.46 1.41 -19.84
CA ALA A 281 -13.63 1.92 -20.94
C ALA A 281 -14.44 2.66 -22.01
N GLU A 282 -15.65 2.18 -22.32
CA GLU A 282 -16.57 2.84 -23.26
C GLU A 282 -17.09 4.17 -22.68
N GLU A 283 -17.38 4.21 -21.38
CA GLU A 283 -17.81 5.45 -20.71
C GLU A 283 -16.70 6.52 -20.73
N PHE A 284 -15.43 6.13 -20.54
CA PHE A 284 -14.30 7.05 -20.73
C PHE A 284 -14.30 7.65 -22.15
N VAL A 285 -14.49 6.82 -23.17
CA VAL A 285 -14.54 7.29 -24.57
C VAL A 285 -15.72 8.24 -24.78
N LYS A 286 -16.92 7.89 -24.31
CA LYS A 286 -18.11 8.75 -24.41
C LYS A 286 -17.94 10.12 -23.76
N LYS A 287 -17.18 10.18 -22.68
CA LYS A 287 -16.82 11.42 -21.97
C LYS A 287 -15.64 12.17 -22.60
N GLY A 288 -15.03 11.63 -23.66
CA GLY A 288 -13.83 12.22 -24.28
C GLY A 288 -12.57 12.11 -23.42
N ILE A 289 -12.53 11.18 -22.46
CA ILE A 289 -11.43 10.99 -21.54
C ILE A 289 -10.36 10.10 -22.19
N ASN A 290 -9.15 10.64 -22.34
CA ASN A 290 -7.99 9.91 -22.83
C ASN A 290 -7.29 9.18 -21.68
N VAL A 291 -7.55 7.88 -21.53
CA VAL A 291 -6.97 7.06 -20.44
C VAL A 291 -5.45 7.03 -20.46
N HIS A 292 -4.81 7.08 -21.64
CA HIS A 292 -3.35 7.13 -21.72
C HIS A 292 -2.81 8.41 -21.08
N SER A 293 -3.40 9.56 -21.39
CA SER A 293 -3.05 10.84 -20.77
C SER A 293 -3.32 10.84 -19.26
N VAL A 294 -4.47 10.28 -18.83
CA VAL A 294 -4.82 10.14 -17.42
C VAL A 294 -3.75 9.39 -16.63
N LEU A 295 -3.30 8.24 -17.17
CA LEU A 295 -2.26 7.43 -16.53
C LEU A 295 -0.87 8.11 -16.58
N GLN A 296 -0.54 8.83 -17.66
CA GLN A 296 0.71 9.58 -17.75
C GLN A 296 0.79 10.76 -16.77
N THR A 297 -0.33 11.40 -16.50
CA THR A 297 -0.39 12.55 -15.58
C THR A 297 -0.85 12.17 -14.17
N HIS A 298 -1.12 10.89 -13.92
CA HIS A 298 -1.61 10.38 -12.64
C HIS A 298 -2.88 11.07 -12.14
N SER A 299 -3.72 11.58 -13.07
CA SER A 299 -4.93 12.37 -12.79
C SER A 299 -6.17 11.48 -12.79
N THR A 300 -6.22 10.46 -11.93
CA THR A 300 -7.25 9.40 -12.01
C THR A 300 -8.54 9.73 -11.28
N SER A 301 -8.55 10.68 -10.35
CA SER A 301 -9.73 10.97 -9.52
C SER A 301 -10.88 11.58 -10.32
N SER A 302 -10.64 12.60 -11.15
CA SER A 302 -11.70 13.22 -11.97
C SER A 302 -12.32 12.24 -12.96
N PRO A 303 -11.54 11.51 -13.77
CA PRO A 303 -12.07 10.49 -14.69
C PRO A 303 -12.96 9.44 -14.03
N LEU A 304 -12.50 8.86 -12.92
CA LEU A 304 -13.30 7.87 -12.20
C LEU A 304 -14.59 8.46 -11.62
N TRP A 305 -14.53 9.69 -11.11
CA TRP A 305 -15.71 10.39 -10.63
C TRP A 305 -16.73 10.63 -11.75
N GLU A 306 -16.27 11.13 -12.89
CA GLU A 306 -17.13 11.48 -14.04
C GLU A 306 -17.87 10.27 -14.63
N VAL A 307 -17.30 9.07 -14.57
CA VAL A 307 -17.96 7.84 -15.05
C VAL A 307 -18.64 7.05 -13.92
N GLY A 308 -18.68 7.60 -12.67
CA GLY A 308 -19.33 6.93 -11.54
C GLY A 308 -18.58 5.71 -11.01
N SER A 309 -17.29 5.60 -11.31
CA SER A 309 -16.41 4.48 -10.91
C SER A 309 -15.51 4.81 -9.72
N GLY A 310 -15.54 6.04 -9.22
CA GLY A 310 -14.78 6.45 -8.04
C GLY A 310 -15.46 6.02 -6.74
N ILE A 311 -14.68 5.51 -5.80
CA ILE A 311 -15.15 5.16 -4.46
C ILE A 311 -14.66 6.22 -3.49
N ALA A 312 -15.58 6.83 -2.72
CA ALA A 312 -15.25 7.73 -1.62
C ALA A 312 -15.67 7.09 -0.29
N ALA A 313 -14.87 7.23 0.73
CA ALA A 313 -15.13 6.70 2.06
C ALA A 313 -14.69 7.69 3.14
N ILE A 314 -15.14 7.46 4.37
CA ILE A 314 -14.69 8.19 5.54
C ILE A 314 -13.28 7.70 5.89
N GLN A 315 -12.38 8.61 6.26
CA GLN A 315 -11.05 8.28 6.74
C GLN A 315 -11.12 7.34 7.95
N ASN A 316 -10.28 6.33 7.95
CA ASN A 316 -10.25 5.27 8.96
C ASN A 316 -8.80 4.79 9.21
N ILE A 317 -8.66 3.66 9.90
CA ILE A 317 -7.37 3.01 10.16
C ILE A 317 -6.95 2.22 8.91
N SER A 318 -5.71 2.42 8.46
CA SER A 318 -5.16 1.66 7.35
C SER A 318 -4.91 0.19 7.72
N LEU A 319 -5.41 -0.71 6.86
CA LEU A 319 -5.13 -2.14 6.87
C LEU A 319 -4.49 -2.58 5.54
N SER A 320 -3.78 -1.68 4.88
CA SER A 320 -3.24 -1.79 3.53
C SER A 320 -4.28 -1.66 2.43
N ASP A 321 -3.85 -1.79 1.17
CA ASP A 321 -4.75 -1.87 0.03
C ASP A 321 -5.52 -3.19 0.07
N PHE A 322 -6.75 -3.13 -0.42
CA PHE A 322 -7.61 -4.28 -0.60
C PHE A 322 -8.23 -4.26 -2.00
N ALA A 323 -7.92 -5.26 -2.80
CA ALA A 323 -8.51 -5.38 -4.12
C ALA A 323 -9.30 -6.68 -4.26
N CYS A 324 -10.40 -6.58 -4.99
CA CYS A 324 -11.28 -7.70 -5.32
C CYS A 324 -11.68 -7.64 -6.79
N THR A 325 -11.49 -8.76 -7.48
CA THR A 325 -11.95 -8.94 -8.85
C THR A 325 -12.93 -10.10 -8.89
N ILE A 326 -14.16 -9.82 -9.29
CA ILE A 326 -15.26 -10.79 -9.39
C ILE A 326 -15.43 -11.20 -10.84
N ILE A 327 -15.49 -12.48 -11.10
CA ILE A 327 -15.80 -13.06 -12.39
C ILE A 327 -17.07 -13.91 -12.23
N MET A 328 -18.16 -13.48 -12.88
CA MET A 328 -19.47 -14.11 -12.82
C MET A 328 -19.54 -15.33 -13.74
N ASP A 329 -20.51 -16.22 -13.49
CA ASP A 329 -20.76 -17.38 -14.33
C ASP A 329 -21.34 -17.00 -15.69
N HIS A 330 -21.37 -17.97 -16.61
CA HIS A 330 -21.91 -17.81 -17.95
C HIS A 330 -23.43 -17.59 -17.97
N ASP A 331 -24.14 -18.07 -16.96
CA ASP A 331 -25.60 -18.09 -16.87
C ASP A 331 -26.20 -17.10 -15.88
N GLY A 332 -25.39 -16.08 -15.46
CA GLY A 332 -25.78 -15.05 -14.50
C GLY A 332 -26.28 -13.76 -15.15
#